data_d4ad2aa13fe80d4011b3dbb3fe22e959
#
_entry.id   d4ad2aa13fe80d4011b3dbb3fe22e959
#
_cell.length_a   1.000
_cell.length_b   1.000
_cell.length_c   1.000
_cell.angle_alpha   90.00
_cell.angle_beta   90.00
_cell.angle_gamma   90.00
#
_symmetry.space_group_name_H-M   'P 1'
#
loop_
_entity.id
_entity.type
_entity.pdbx_description
1 polymer ?
#
loop_
_entity_poly.entity_id
_entity_poly.type
_entity_poly.pdbx_seq_one_letter_code
_entity_poly.pdbx_strand_id
1 'polypeptide(L)'
;MDRIDAVRFASFSAAGGDASAPGNAAPSAFRGTGTLPARMDIVFIENFVGQTIIGIDSSELHVPQPVRMNLAIGVPGIRACSTDRIEDTINYAAVRSALHALFASHGVRLLEALAETVARMLITEFGAHWVRVSLAKPAKFDDVSAVGVQIERQRSDFPRAATGVAGYASLGAGLIPD
;
A
#
# COMPACT_ATOMS: atom_id res chain seq x y z
N MET A 1 7.20 40.25 -28.27
CA MET A 1 6.25 40.06 -29.39
C MET A 1 6.50 38.65 -29.87
N ASP A 2 5.86 37.65 -29.26
CA ASP A 2 5.82 36.32 -29.83
C ASP A 2 4.52 35.63 -29.47
N ARG A 3 3.94 35.03 -30.48
CA ARG A 3 2.56 34.58 -30.59
C ARG A 3 2.37 33.27 -29.86
N ILE A 4 1.35 33.22 -29.01
CA ILE A 4 0.78 32.01 -28.48
C ILE A 4 -0.14 31.41 -29.53
N ASP A 5 0.24 30.32 -30.15
CA ASP A 5 -0.60 29.59 -31.09
C ASP A 5 -1.62 28.75 -30.36
N ALA A 6 -2.89 29.03 -30.67
CA ALA A 6 -4.05 28.32 -30.15
C ALA A 6 -4.11 26.89 -30.73
N VAL A 7 -4.14 25.89 -29.87
CA VAL A 7 -4.42 24.49 -30.23
C VAL A 7 -5.92 24.37 -30.55
N ARG A 8 -6.22 24.14 -31.83
CA ARG A 8 -7.58 23.85 -32.34
C ARG A 8 -8.04 22.46 -31.87
N PHE A 9 -9.15 22.43 -31.20
CA PHE A 9 -9.95 21.23 -31.05
C PHE A 9 -10.55 20.81 -32.39
N ALA A 10 -10.12 19.70 -32.95
CA ALA A 10 -10.75 19.07 -34.09
C ALA A 10 -11.90 18.19 -33.61
N SER A 11 -13.12 18.53 -33.94
CA SER A 11 -14.31 17.71 -33.82
C SER A 11 -14.22 16.55 -34.80
N PHE A 12 -14.25 15.32 -34.28
CA PHE A 12 -14.34 14.11 -35.10
C PHE A 12 -15.80 13.65 -35.15
N SER A 13 -16.34 13.71 -36.38
CA SER A 13 -17.69 13.24 -36.69
C SER A 13 -17.70 11.76 -36.92
N ALA A 14 -18.75 11.10 -36.46
CA ALA A 14 -18.95 9.66 -36.51
C ALA A 14 -19.14 9.14 -37.95
N ALA A 15 -18.50 8.03 -38.29
CA ALA A 15 -18.97 7.09 -39.32
C ALA A 15 -18.72 5.68 -38.81
N GLY A 16 -19.77 4.84 -38.89
CA GLY A 16 -19.84 3.52 -38.32
C GLY A 16 -18.91 2.50 -39.01
N GLY A 17 -18.53 1.49 -38.25
CA GLY A 17 -17.80 0.32 -38.68
C GLY A 17 -17.75 -0.67 -37.55
N ASP A 18 -18.63 -1.68 -37.64
CA ASP A 18 -18.67 -2.84 -36.75
C ASP A 18 -17.38 -3.64 -36.90
N ALA A 19 -16.62 -3.76 -35.80
CA ALA A 19 -15.56 -4.76 -35.67
C ALA A 19 -15.43 -5.11 -34.19
N SER A 20 -15.98 -6.26 -33.82
CA SER A 20 -15.83 -6.88 -32.51
C SER A 20 -14.36 -7.16 -32.21
N ALA A 21 -13.74 -6.29 -31.39
CA ALA A 21 -12.48 -6.58 -30.75
C ALA A 21 -12.74 -7.19 -29.36
N PRO A 22 -11.99 -8.23 -28.94
CA PRO A 22 -12.17 -8.83 -27.63
C PRO A 22 -11.88 -7.79 -26.56
N GLY A 23 -12.88 -7.57 -25.70
CA GLY A 23 -12.84 -6.58 -24.63
C GLY A 23 -11.65 -6.81 -23.72
N ASN A 24 -10.78 -5.83 -23.71
CA ASN A 24 -9.76 -5.67 -22.68
C ASN A 24 -10.50 -5.26 -21.40
N ALA A 25 -10.94 -6.27 -20.62
CA ALA A 25 -11.52 -6.04 -19.31
C ALA A 25 -10.42 -5.43 -18.44
N ALA A 26 -10.52 -4.14 -18.20
CA ALA A 26 -9.73 -3.50 -17.17
C ALA A 26 -9.81 -4.32 -15.88
N PRO A 27 -8.69 -4.64 -15.22
CA PRO A 27 -8.72 -5.37 -13.98
C PRO A 27 -9.59 -4.58 -13.01
N SER A 28 -10.62 -5.25 -12.48
CA SER A 28 -11.55 -4.70 -11.48
C SER A 28 -10.79 -4.37 -10.20
N ALA A 29 -10.09 -3.24 -10.21
CA ALA A 29 -9.45 -2.71 -9.04
C ALA A 29 -10.55 -2.30 -8.03
N PHE A 30 -10.46 -2.82 -6.82
CA PHE A 30 -11.25 -2.41 -5.65
C PHE A 30 -12.76 -2.66 -5.63
N ARG A 31 -13.21 -3.88 -5.93
CA ARG A 31 -14.52 -4.35 -5.46
C ARG A 31 -14.36 -5.12 -4.15
N GLY A 32 -14.17 -4.40 -3.05
CA GLY A 32 -14.28 -4.94 -1.72
C GLY A 32 -15.40 -4.20 -0.98
N THR A 33 -16.43 -4.92 -0.53
CA THR A 33 -17.52 -4.42 0.31
C THR A 33 -17.07 -4.24 1.77
N GLY A 34 -15.90 -3.63 2.00
CA GLY A 34 -15.49 -3.20 3.32
C GLY A 34 -16.07 -1.81 3.59
N THR A 35 -16.81 -1.64 4.65
CA THR A 35 -17.29 -0.33 5.11
C THR A 35 -16.09 0.54 5.41
N LEU A 36 -15.79 1.52 4.54
CA LEU A 36 -14.78 2.53 4.83
C LEU A 36 -15.20 3.25 6.12
N PRO A 37 -14.28 3.44 7.06
CA PRO A 37 -14.56 4.32 8.20
C PRO A 37 -14.99 5.69 7.67
N ALA A 38 -15.95 6.31 8.33
CA ALA A 38 -16.62 7.52 7.87
C ALA A 38 -15.63 8.58 7.40
N ARG A 39 -15.68 8.91 6.10
CA ARG A 39 -14.89 9.93 5.40
C ARG A 39 -13.38 9.81 5.57
N MET A 40 -12.77 9.01 4.71
CA MET A 40 -11.32 9.03 4.50
C MET A 40 -11.01 9.42 3.05
N ASP A 41 -10.02 10.26 2.87
CA ASP A 41 -9.39 10.48 1.58
C ASP A 41 -8.39 9.36 1.34
N ILE A 42 -8.25 8.92 0.10
CA ILE A 42 -7.43 7.78 -0.26
C ILE A 42 -6.30 8.21 -1.20
N VAL A 43 -5.07 7.96 -0.78
CA VAL A 43 -3.91 7.91 -1.68
C VAL A 43 -3.70 6.46 -2.09
N PHE A 44 -3.50 6.19 -3.38
CA PHE A 44 -3.36 4.81 -3.84
C PHE A 44 -2.13 4.61 -4.75
N ILE A 45 -1.65 3.37 -4.79
CA ILE A 45 -0.64 2.89 -5.72
C ILE A 45 -1.21 1.62 -6.37
N GLU A 46 -1.31 1.62 -7.69
CA GLU A 46 -1.82 0.48 -8.45
C GLU A 46 -0.72 -0.19 -9.28
N ASN A 47 -0.82 -1.51 -9.39
CA ASN A 47 0.06 -2.33 -10.21
C ASN A 47 1.56 -2.13 -9.93
N PHE A 48 1.93 -1.84 -8.67
CA PHE A 48 3.34 -1.93 -8.29
C PHE A 48 3.81 -3.37 -8.47
N VAL A 49 4.91 -3.56 -9.18
CA VAL A 49 5.53 -4.87 -9.38
C VAL A 49 6.93 -4.83 -8.81
N GLY A 50 7.21 -5.73 -7.88
CA GLY A 50 8.53 -5.92 -7.31
C GLY A 50 8.99 -7.36 -7.44
N GLN A 51 10.31 -7.57 -7.46
CA GLN A 51 10.92 -8.90 -7.41
C GLN A 51 11.29 -9.22 -5.97
N THR A 52 10.89 -10.40 -5.49
CA THR A 52 11.22 -10.80 -4.12
C THR A 52 11.22 -12.32 -3.98
N ILE A 53 11.96 -12.82 -2.99
CA ILE A 53 11.95 -14.24 -2.61
C ILE A 53 10.80 -14.44 -1.65
N ILE A 54 9.77 -15.18 -2.09
CA ILE A 54 8.58 -15.44 -1.28
C ILE A 54 7.91 -16.74 -1.72
N GLY A 55 7.59 -17.61 -0.78
CA GLY A 55 6.96 -18.91 -1.01
C GLY A 55 7.44 -19.95 -0.03
N ILE A 56 6.84 -21.14 -0.09
CA ILE A 56 7.16 -22.29 0.76
C ILE A 56 7.80 -23.44 -0.03
N ASP A 57 7.61 -23.47 -1.34
CA ASP A 57 8.18 -24.51 -2.20
C ASP A 57 9.69 -24.30 -2.37
N SER A 58 10.44 -25.40 -2.42
CA SER A 58 11.90 -25.36 -2.59
C SER A 58 12.34 -24.56 -3.83
N SER A 59 11.56 -24.59 -4.90
CA SER A 59 11.78 -23.79 -6.10
C SER A 59 11.62 -22.27 -5.92
N GLU A 60 10.90 -21.84 -4.88
CA GLU A 60 10.63 -20.43 -4.59
C GLU A 60 11.61 -19.81 -3.60
N LEU A 61 12.35 -20.65 -2.84
CA LEU A 61 13.17 -20.17 -1.71
C LEU A 61 14.47 -19.47 -2.12
N HIS A 62 14.87 -19.58 -3.39
CA HIS A 62 16.18 -19.10 -3.84
C HIS A 62 16.13 -18.23 -5.09
N VAL A 63 14.96 -18.09 -5.70
CA VAL A 63 14.78 -17.33 -6.94
C VAL A 63 13.76 -16.22 -6.71
N PRO A 64 14.13 -14.95 -6.93
CA PRO A 64 13.16 -13.86 -6.90
C PRO A 64 12.06 -14.06 -7.93
N GLN A 65 10.83 -13.79 -7.54
CA GLN A 65 9.66 -13.88 -8.38
C GLN A 65 8.86 -12.56 -8.35
N PRO A 66 8.11 -12.25 -9.41
CA PRO A 66 7.31 -11.03 -9.43
C PRO A 66 6.14 -11.15 -8.45
N VAL A 67 5.98 -10.11 -7.64
CA VAL A 67 4.78 -9.90 -6.82
C VAL A 67 4.15 -8.58 -7.23
N ARG A 68 2.87 -8.63 -7.59
CA ARG A 68 2.06 -7.45 -7.89
C ARG A 68 1.40 -6.96 -6.61
N MET A 69 1.39 -5.64 -6.42
CA MET A 69 0.77 -5.01 -5.26
C MET A 69 -0.14 -3.88 -5.68
N ASN A 70 -1.32 -3.81 -5.03
CA ASN A 70 -2.18 -2.64 -5.04
C ASN A 70 -2.37 -2.16 -3.60
N LEU A 71 -2.28 -0.86 -3.41
CA LEU A 71 -2.40 -0.20 -2.12
C LEU A 71 -3.49 0.87 -2.16
N ALA A 72 -4.31 0.93 -1.11
CA ALA A 72 -5.10 2.09 -0.78
C ALA A 72 -4.73 2.54 0.64
N ILE A 73 -4.41 3.81 0.80
CA ILE A 73 -3.88 4.41 2.03
C ILE A 73 -4.84 5.50 2.45
N GLY A 74 -5.58 5.26 3.53
CA GLY A 74 -6.61 6.16 4.05
C GLY A 74 -6.06 7.13 5.09
N VAL A 75 -6.43 8.40 4.92
CA VAL A 75 -6.18 9.48 5.88
C VAL A 75 -7.48 10.25 6.15
N PRO A 76 -7.69 10.82 7.35
CA PRO A 76 -8.95 11.52 7.68
C PRO A 76 -9.24 12.74 6.80
N GLY A 77 -8.23 13.27 6.14
CA GLY A 77 -8.32 14.38 5.20
C GLY A 77 -6.93 14.74 4.69
N ILE A 78 -6.86 15.07 3.40
CA ILE A 78 -5.61 15.46 2.75
C ILE A 78 -5.49 16.99 2.76
N ARG A 79 -4.69 17.52 3.68
CA ARG A 79 -4.45 18.97 3.78
C ARG A 79 -3.81 19.55 2.53
N ALA A 80 -3.04 18.74 1.80
CA ALA A 80 -2.43 19.14 0.53
C ALA A 80 -3.46 19.62 -0.51
N CYS A 81 -4.75 19.22 -0.42
CA CYS A 81 -5.81 19.73 -1.28
C CYS A 81 -5.99 21.25 -1.15
N SER A 82 -5.58 21.86 -0.04
CA SER A 82 -5.66 23.30 0.18
C SER A 82 -4.30 23.98 0.24
N THR A 83 -3.24 23.26 0.60
CA THR A 83 -1.91 23.83 0.84
C THR A 83 -0.96 23.62 -0.34
N ASP A 84 -1.24 22.65 -1.22
CA ASP A 84 -0.36 22.21 -2.32
C ASP A 84 1.07 21.84 -1.85
N ARG A 85 1.17 21.28 -0.63
CA ARG A 85 2.45 20.91 -0.02
C ARG A 85 2.55 19.41 0.19
N ILE A 86 3.71 18.85 -0.16
CA ILE A 86 3.96 17.40 -0.06
C ILE A 86 3.98 16.92 1.40
N GLU A 87 4.33 17.77 2.35
CA GLU A 87 4.36 17.44 3.76
C GLU A 87 2.95 17.24 4.36
N ASP A 88 1.94 17.72 3.67
CA ASP A 88 0.54 17.68 4.08
C ASP A 88 -0.24 16.49 3.48
N THR A 89 0.46 15.52 2.86
CA THR A 89 -0.10 14.28 2.29
C THR A 89 0.81 13.08 2.49
N ILE A 90 0.34 11.91 2.05
CA ILE A 90 1.19 10.71 1.94
C ILE A 90 2.09 10.86 0.71
N ASN A 91 3.39 10.93 0.92
CA ASN A 91 4.38 10.96 -0.17
C ASN A 91 4.48 9.56 -0.81
N TYR A 92 3.74 9.33 -1.89
CA TYR A 92 3.73 8.05 -2.60
C TYR A 92 5.09 7.69 -3.23
N ALA A 93 5.94 8.66 -3.53
CA ALA A 93 7.30 8.38 -4.03
C ALA A 93 8.18 7.79 -2.91
N ALA A 94 8.07 8.32 -1.69
CA ALA A 94 8.74 7.76 -0.52
C ALA A 94 8.19 6.38 -0.16
N VAL A 95 6.87 6.17 -0.22
CA VAL A 95 6.24 4.85 -0.06
C VAL A 95 6.80 3.86 -1.08
N ARG A 96 6.84 4.23 -2.38
CA ARG A 96 7.40 3.37 -3.42
C ARG A 96 8.85 2.96 -3.13
N SER A 97 9.68 3.89 -2.69
CA SER A 97 11.08 3.61 -2.33
C SER A 97 11.19 2.64 -1.15
N ALA A 98 10.37 2.83 -0.11
CA ALA A 98 10.30 1.93 1.04
C ALA A 98 9.83 0.52 0.65
N LEU A 99 8.87 0.41 -0.28
CA LEU A 99 8.42 -0.89 -0.80
C LEU A 99 9.54 -1.64 -1.53
N HIS A 100 10.34 -0.97 -2.35
CA HIS A 100 11.49 -1.61 -2.99
C HIS A 100 12.52 -2.11 -1.96
N ALA A 101 12.83 -1.30 -0.94
CA ALA A 101 13.71 -1.70 0.14
C ALA A 101 13.17 -2.91 0.92
N LEU A 102 11.87 -2.89 1.25
CA LEU A 102 11.19 -3.98 1.93
C LEU A 102 11.24 -5.27 1.10
N PHE A 103 10.94 -5.22 -0.19
CA PHE A 103 10.96 -6.38 -1.08
C PHE A 103 12.34 -7.02 -1.20
N ALA A 104 13.39 -6.24 -1.01
CA ALA A 104 14.77 -6.74 -1.01
C ALA A 104 15.17 -7.44 0.29
N SER A 105 14.45 -7.23 1.42
CA SER A 105 14.97 -7.60 2.74
C SER A 105 13.93 -8.12 3.76
N HIS A 106 12.66 -8.35 3.39
CA HIS A 106 11.59 -8.65 4.35
C HIS A 106 11.75 -9.98 5.13
N GLY A 107 12.39 -10.98 4.57
CA GLY A 107 12.66 -12.25 5.25
C GLY A 107 11.45 -13.14 5.55
N VAL A 108 10.24 -12.78 5.13
CA VAL A 108 9.02 -13.59 5.32
C VAL A 108 8.77 -14.50 4.12
N ARG A 109 8.03 -15.60 4.31
CA ARG A 109 7.77 -16.61 3.29
C ARG A 109 6.35 -16.56 2.72
N LEU A 110 5.39 -16.02 3.47
CA LEU A 110 3.98 -15.99 3.09
C LEU A 110 3.57 -14.60 2.60
N LEU A 111 2.68 -14.55 1.60
CA LEU A 111 2.11 -13.28 1.12
C LEU A 111 1.34 -12.56 2.24
N GLU A 112 0.68 -13.31 3.11
CA GLU A 112 -0.04 -12.79 4.27
C GLU A 112 0.88 -12.03 5.22
N ALA A 113 2.04 -12.60 5.53
CA ALA A 113 3.03 -11.97 6.39
C ALA A 113 3.68 -10.74 5.73
N LEU A 114 3.89 -10.79 4.40
CA LEU A 114 4.37 -9.64 3.65
C LEU A 114 3.33 -8.52 3.62
N ALA A 115 2.06 -8.86 3.39
CA ALA A 115 0.97 -7.88 3.40
C ALA A 115 0.84 -7.20 4.77
N GLU A 116 0.97 -7.98 5.86
CA GLU A 116 0.96 -7.45 7.24
C GLU A 116 2.15 -6.51 7.49
N THR A 117 3.33 -6.86 6.98
CA THR A 117 4.54 -6.03 7.11
C THR A 117 4.38 -4.70 6.35
N VAL A 118 3.81 -4.74 5.14
CA VAL A 118 3.50 -3.53 4.36
C VAL A 118 2.47 -2.67 5.09
N ALA A 119 1.39 -3.28 5.59
CA ALA A 119 0.34 -2.54 6.30
C ALA A 119 0.90 -1.85 7.56
N ARG A 120 1.72 -2.55 8.33
CA ARG A 120 2.40 -1.99 9.52
C ARG A 120 3.28 -0.80 9.14
N MET A 121 4.14 -0.93 8.13
CA MET A 121 5.01 0.14 7.64
C MET A 121 4.19 1.38 7.26
N LEU A 122 3.12 1.22 6.47
CA LEU A 122 2.28 2.33 6.03
C LEU A 122 1.62 3.06 7.21
N ILE A 123 1.18 2.34 8.22
CA ILE A 123 0.52 2.91 9.39
C ILE A 123 1.53 3.55 10.35
N THR A 124 2.67 2.89 10.60
CA THR A 124 3.61 3.37 11.63
C THR A 124 4.58 4.43 11.12
N GLU A 125 5.02 4.33 9.88
CA GLU A 125 6.06 5.20 9.31
C GLU A 125 5.48 6.31 8.42
N PHE A 126 4.42 6.01 7.65
CA PHE A 126 3.79 6.97 6.75
C PHE A 126 2.51 7.61 7.33
N GLY A 127 2.12 7.24 8.54
CA GLY A 127 1.02 7.88 9.23
C GLY A 127 -0.37 7.55 8.70
N ALA A 128 -0.53 6.46 7.92
CA ALA A 128 -1.83 5.99 7.48
C ALA A 128 -2.77 5.71 8.67
N HIS A 129 -4.05 6.00 8.50
CA HIS A 129 -5.07 5.65 9.48
C HIS A 129 -5.74 4.32 9.16
N TRP A 130 -5.82 4.00 7.90
CA TRP A 130 -6.34 2.75 7.35
C TRP A 130 -5.57 2.40 6.09
N VAL A 131 -5.40 1.12 5.82
CA VAL A 131 -4.78 0.63 4.60
C VAL A 131 -5.51 -0.61 4.10
N ARG A 132 -5.58 -0.74 2.78
CA ARG A 132 -5.87 -1.99 2.08
C ARG A 132 -4.64 -2.36 1.27
N VAL A 133 -4.15 -3.57 1.52
CA VAL A 133 -2.98 -4.14 0.84
C VAL A 133 -3.45 -5.39 0.09
N SER A 134 -3.24 -5.42 -1.22
CA SER A 134 -3.50 -6.57 -2.07
C SER A 134 -2.20 -7.02 -2.71
N LEU A 135 -1.79 -8.26 -2.47
CA LEU A 135 -0.61 -8.89 -3.06
C LEU A 135 -1.03 -10.06 -3.93
N ALA A 136 -0.38 -10.22 -5.08
CA ALA A 136 -0.63 -11.33 -5.96
C ALA A 136 0.66 -11.84 -6.63
N LYS A 137 0.78 -13.17 -6.73
CA LYS A 137 1.75 -13.86 -7.59
C LYS A 137 1.06 -14.14 -8.92
N PRO A 138 1.47 -13.52 -10.03
CA PRO A 138 0.94 -13.84 -11.34
C PRO A 138 1.46 -15.21 -11.80
N ALA A 139 0.63 -15.92 -12.58
CA ALA A 139 1.01 -17.16 -13.28
C ALA A 139 1.69 -18.24 -12.38
N LYS A 140 1.23 -18.38 -11.12
CA LYS A 140 1.73 -19.45 -10.23
C LYS A 140 1.31 -20.84 -10.71
N PHE A 141 0.14 -20.93 -11.33
CA PHE A 141 -0.43 -22.14 -11.92
C PHE A 141 -0.92 -21.84 -13.33
N ASP A 142 -0.90 -22.84 -14.19
CA ASP A 142 -1.25 -22.68 -15.62
C ASP A 142 -2.72 -22.33 -15.86
N ASP A 143 -3.59 -22.75 -14.96
CA ASP A 143 -5.05 -22.57 -15.01
C ASP A 143 -5.55 -21.36 -14.22
N VAL A 144 -4.65 -20.58 -13.55
CA VAL A 144 -4.99 -19.43 -12.70
C VAL A 144 -4.15 -18.22 -13.09
N SER A 145 -4.80 -17.10 -13.37
CA SER A 145 -4.09 -15.86 -13.75
C SER A 145 -3.23 -15.29 -12.64
N ALA A 146 -3.66 -15.43 -11.39
CA ALA A 146 -2.90 -15.03 -10.21
C ALA A 146 -3.49 -15.66 -8.94
N VAL A 147 -2.65 -15.87 -7.94
CA VAL A 147 -3.04 -16.19 -6.57
C VAL A 147 -2.55 -15.09 -5.63
N GLY A 148 -3.29 -14.80 -4.58
CA GLY A 148 -2.89 -13.69 -3.73
C GLY A 148 -3.70 -13.55 -2.45
N VAL A 149 -3.42 -12.48 -1.72
CA VAL A 149 -4.08 -12.10 -0.47
C VAL A 149 -4.46 -10.62 -0.51
N GLN A 150 -5.57 -10.29 0.10
CA GLN A 150 -5.95 -8.91 0.39
C GLN A 150 -6.28 -8.79 1.87
N ILE A 151 -5.69 -7.81 2.52
CA ILE A 151 -5.96 -7.48 3.91
C ILE A 151 -6.33 -6.02 4.06
N GLU A 152 -7.07 -5.72 5.12
CA GLU A 152 -7.31 -4.36 5.59
C GLU A 152 -6.82 -4.22 7.02
N ARG A 153 -6.18 -3.09 7.33
CA ARG A 153 -5.68 -2.76 8.67
C ARG A 153 -5.95 -1.30 8.97
N GLN A 154 -6.11 -1.03 10.24
CA GLN A 154 -6.29 0.34 10.75
C GLN A 154 -5.31 0.60 11.90
N ARG A 155 -5.13 1.87 12.22
CA ARG A 155 -4.14 2.28 13.23
C ARG A 155 -4.35 1.60 14.59
N SER A 156 -5.58 1.28 14.97
CA SER A 156 -5.89 0.55 16.21
C SER A 156 -5.33 -0.87 16.23
N ASP A 157 -5.08 -1.50 15.08
CA ASP A 157 -4.55 -2.85 14.99
C ASP A 157 -3.05 -2.89 15.34
N PHE A 158 -2.37 -1.73 15.33
CA PHE A 158 -0.98 -1.55 15.69
C PHE A 158 -0.84 -0.55 16.84
N PRO A 159 -1.27 -0.90 18.06
CA PRO A 159 -1.11 0.00 19.20
C PRO A 159 0.38 0.33 19.35
N ARG A 160 0.70 1.63 19.49
CA ARG A 160 2.04 2.04 19.91
C ARG A 160 2.31 1.30 21.22
N ALA A 161 3.44 0.58 21.26
CA ALA A 161 3.96 0.12 22.55
C ALA A 161 3.96 1.33 23.46
N ALA A 162 3.19 1.26 24.54
CA ALA A 162 3.26 2.29 25.56
C ALA A 162 4.74 2.39 25.92
N THR A 163 5.36 3.53 25.68
CA THR A 163 6.66 3.84 26.24
C THR A 163 6.41 3.90 27.75
N GLY A 164 6.52 2.71 28.37
CA GLY A 164 6.50 2.59 29.81
C GLY A 164 7.69 3.40 30.30
N VAL A 165 7.43 4.61 30.74
CA VAL A 165 8.24 5.20 31.78
C VAL A 165 8.10 4.21 32.92
N ALA A 166 9.10 3.30 33.05
CA ALA A 166 9.30 2.55 34.25
C ALA A 166 9.47 3.63 35.33
N GLY A 167 8.39 3.91 36.04
CA GLY A 167 8.46 4.66 37.27
C GLY A 167 9.42 3.86 38.14
N TYR A 168 10.59 4.40 38.35
CA TYR A 168 11.40 3.99 39.48
C TYR A 168 10.56 4.32 40.71
N ALA A 169 9.84 3.29 41.18
CA ALA A 169 9.27 3.33 42.51
C ALA A 169 10.43 3.55 43.44
N SER A 170 10.42 4.71 44.06
CA SER A 170 11.27 5.06 45.18
C SER A 170 11.36 3.85 46.13
N LEU A 171 12.50 3.19 46.14
CA LEU A 171 12.82 2.29 47.23
C LEU A 171 12.96 3.17 48.47
N GLY A 172 11.95 3.04 49.33
CA GLY A 172 11.84 3.76 50.58
C GLY A 172 13.12 3.70 51.40
N ALA A 173 13.50 4.81 51.94
CA ALA A 173 14.40 4.92 53.06
C ALA A 173 13.86 4.06 54.20
N GLY A 174 14.51 2.93 54.45
CA GLY A 174 14.18 1.99 55.53
C GLY A 174 15.38 1.84 56.45
N LEU A 175 15.25 2.45 57.60
CA LEU A 175 15.73 2.00 58.93
C LEU A 175 17.21 1.63 59.05
N ILE A 176 17.94 2.50 59.67
CA ILE A 176 19.17 2.24 60.41
C ILE A 176 18.71 1.71 61.79
N PRO A 177 19.09 0.51 62.26
CA PRO A 177 19.01 0.18 63.68
C PRO A 177 20.28 0.58 64.39
N ASP A 178 20.08 1.08 65.61
CA ASP A 178 21.12 1.40 66.61
C ASP A 178 22.05 0.21 66.93
#